data_9000abd30b06943428bb892828146935
#
_entry.id   9000abd30b06943428bb892828146935
#
_cell.length_a   1.000
_cell.length_b   1.000
_cell.length_c   1.000
_cell.angle_alpha   90.00
_cell.angle_beta   90.00
_cell.angle_gamma   90.00
#
_symmetry.space_group_name_H-M   'P 1'
#
loop_
_entity.id
_entity.type
_entity.pdbx_description
1 polymer ?
#
loop_
_entity_poly.entity_id
_entity_poly.type
_entity_poly.pdbx_seq_one_letter_code
_entity_poly.pdbx_strand_id
1 'polypeptide(L)'
;AGADPSDPEQIAPLLKGLDLRMDYGADGVQRMYLSGRDVTEAIRVHQISGLASQVAALPPVRDFLLDFQRRQAMEHDVVMDGRDIGTVVLPHAGAKVFLTAAPEARARRRLLELKQRGQEPGHRPAG
;
A
#
# COMPACT_ATOMS: atom_id res chain seq x y z
N ALA A 1 -10.99 14.99 0.04
CA ALA A 1 -11.29 15.66 1.29
C ALA A 1 -10.53 16.97 1.51
N GLY A 2 -9.63 17.41 0.64
CA GLY A 2 -8.95 18.71 0.71
C GLY A 2 -7.90 18.85 1.84
N ALA A 3 -7.59 17.78 2.58
CA ALA A 3 -6.54 17.79 3.59
C ALA A 3 -5.15 17.76 2.94
N ASP A 4 -4.19 18.45 3.55
CA ASP A 4 -2.78 18.41 3.14
C ASP A 4 -2.21 17.02 3.49
N PRO A 5 -1.74 16.23 2.50
CA PRO A 5 -1.20 14.89 2.74
C PRO A 5 0.12 14.88 3.50
N SER A 6 0.78 16.02 3.69
CA SER A 6 2.01 16.16 4.44
C SER A 6 1.81 16.63 5.90
N ASP A 7 0.59 17.02 6.25
CA ASP A 7 0.27 17.56 7.57
C ASP A 7 -0.36 16.50 8.49
N PRO A 8 0.39 15.98 9.50
CA PRO A 8 -0.13 14.95 10.39
C PRO A 8 -1.32 15.42 11.25
N GLU A 9 -1.46 16.73 11.54
CA GLU A 9 -2.57 17.25 12.32
C GLU A 9 -3.88 17.24 11.55
N GLN A 10 -3.83 17.41 10.23
CA GLN A 10 -5.00 17.29 9.36
C GLN A 10 -5.35 15.83 9.06
N ILE A 11 -4.35 14.96 8.99
CA ILE A 11 -4.54 13.54 8.64
C ILE A 11 -5.02 12.70 9.84
N ALA A 12 -4.45 12.90 11.04
CA ALA A 12 -4.76 12.09 12.20
C ALA A 12 -6.27 12.03 12.57
N PRO A 13 -7.04 13.13 12.52
CA PRO A 13 -8.49 13.06 12.76
C PRO A 13 -9.24 12.21 11.74
N LEU A 14 -8.78 12.19 10.47
CA LEU A 14 -9.42 11.42 9.40
C LEU A 14 -9.28 9.90 9.63
N LEU A 15 -8.22 9.46 10.31
CA LEU A 15 -8.00 8.05 10.60
C LEU A 15 -9.00 7.50 11.62
N LYS A 16 -9.50 8.33 12.54
CA LYS A 16 -10.42 7.91 13.61
C LYS A 16 -11.76 7.37 13.08
N GLY A 17 -12.20 7.85 11.92
CA GLY A 17 -13.45 7.41 11.28
C GLY A 17 -13.22 6.52 10.06
N LEU A 18 -11.97 6.11 9.83
CA LEU A 18 -11.62 5.36 8.63
C LEU A 18 -11.95 3.87 8.81
N ASP A 19 -12.97 3.39 8.12
CA ASP A 19 -13.25 1.97 7.99
C ASP A 19 -12.50 1.44 6.75
N LEU A 20 -11.35 0.81 7.01
CA LEU A 20 -10.55 0.14 5.99
C LEU A 20 -10.69 -1.37 6.15
N ARG A 21 -11.11 -2.04 5.07
CA ARG A 21 -11.30 -3.48 5.05
C ARG A 21 -10.70 -4.09 3.79
N MET A 22 -10.10 -5.25 3.95
CA MET A 22 -9.63 -6.11 2.87
C MET A 22 -10.49 -7.38 2.84
N ASP A 23 -10.87 -7.80 1.65
CA ASP A 23 -11.65 -9.03 1.45
C ASP A 23 -11.26 -9.67 0.11
N TYR A 24 -11.71 -10.91 -0.10
CA TYR A 24 -11.52 -11.63 -1.36
C TYR A 24 -12.86 -11.83 -2.04
N GLY A 25 -12.93 -11.47 -3.32
CA GLY A 25 -14.10 -11.76 -4.13
C GLY A 25 -14.28 -13.25 -4.40
N ALA A 26 -15.44 -13.64 -4.92
CA ALA A 26 -15.70 -15.01 -5.34
C ALA A 26 -14.73 -15.53 -6.44
N ASP A 27 -14.08 -14.60 -7.14
CA ASP A 27 -13.01 -14.84 -8.12
C ASP A 27 -11.62 -15.04 -7.49
N GLY A 28 -11.52 -14.99 -6.15
CA GLY A 28 -10.26 -15.09 -5.41
C GLY A 28 -9.38 -13.82 -5.49
N VAL A 29 -9.90 -12.74 -6.07
CA VAL A 29 -9.15 -11.48 -6.19
C VAL A 29 -9.32 -10.64 -4.92
N GLN A 30 -8.18 -10.18 -4.38
CA GLN A 30 -8.15 -9.29 -3.23
C GLN A 30 -8.75 -7.92 -3.58
N ARG A 31 -9.65 -7.46 -2.73
CA ARG A 31 -10.32 -6.17 -2.85
C ARG A 31 -10.12 -5.32 -1.60
N MET A 32 -10.03 -4.01 -1.81
CA MET A 32 -9.93 -3.02 -0.75
C MET A 32 -11.19 -2.19 -0.68
N TYR A 33 -11.73 -2.08 0.53
CA TYR A 33 -12.93 -1.28 0.80
C TYR A 33 -12.60 -0.15 1.76
N LEU A 34 -13.07 1.04 1.42
CA LEU A 34 -12.98 2.23 2.25
C LEU A 34 -14.40 2.70 2.58
N SER A 35 -14.78 2.60 3.85
CA SER A 35 -16.14 2.93 4.32
C SER A 35 -17.23 2.26 3.47
N GLY A 36 -17.07 0.96 3.20
CA GLY A 36 -17.99 0.14 2.42
C GLY A 36 -17.89 0.30 0.89
N ARG A 37 -17.07 1.23 0.40
CA ARG A 37 -16.87 1.44 -1.04
C ARG A 37 -15.66 0.67 -1.53
N ASP A 38 -15.80 -0.09 -2.62
CA ASP A 38 -14.67 -0.73 -3.30
C ASP A 38 -13.77 0.33 -3.94
N VAL A 39 -12.51 0.35 -3.51
CA VAL A 39 -11.47 1.28 -4.00
C VAL A 39 -10.32 0.55 -4.66
N THR A 40 -10.45 -0.74 -4.93
CA THR A 40 -9.40 -1.63 -5.43
C THR A 40 -8.68 -1.06 -6.66
N GLU A 41 -9.42 -0.59 -7.65
CA GLU A 41 -8.82 -0.01 -8.86
C GLU A 41 -8.41 1.45 -8.66
N ALA A 42 -9.18 2.21 -7.88
CA ALA A 42 -8.91 3.63 -7.64
C ALA A 42 -7.55 3.88 -6.95
N ILE A 43 -7.11 2.96 -6.08
CA ILE A 43 -5.82 3.08 -5.38
C ILE A 43 -4.61 2.67 -6.23
N ARG A 44 -4.81 2.08 -7.41
CA ARG A 44 -3.74 1.55 -8.28
C ARG A 44 -3.25 2.55 -9.34
N VAL A 45 -3.84 3.73 -9.42
CA VAL A 45 -3.39 4.76 -10.36
C VAL A 45 -2.07 5.37 -9.94
N HIS A 46 -1.22 5.71 -10.91
CA HIS A 46 0.15 6.15 -10.67
C HIS A 46 0.24 7.39 -9.75
N GLN A 47 -0.67 8.33 -9.88
CA GLN A 47 -0.74 9.56 -9.06
C GLN A 47 -0.91 9.24 -7.56
N ILE A 48 -1.63 8.17 -7.22
CA ILE A 48 -1.84 7.76 -5.83
C ILE A 48 -0.55 7.23 -5.20
N SER A 49 0.33 6.61 -5.97
CA SER A 49 1.57 6.03 -5.44
C SER A 49 2.48 7.06 -4.77
N GLY A 50 2.60 8.26 -5.33
CA GLY A 50 3.36 9.36 -4.74
C GLY A 50 2.74 9.89 -3.44
N LEU A 51 1.44 10.13 -3.47
CA LEU A 51 0.67 10.57 -2.30
C LEU A 51 0.68 9.52 -1.19
N ALA A 52 0.53 8.24 -1.53
CA ALA A 52 0.57 7.14 -0.58
C ALA A 52 1.91 7.09 0.16
N SER A 53 3.04 7.30 -0.54
CA SER A 53 4.36 7.33 0.10
C SER A 53 4.51 8.49 1.08
N GLN A 54 4.00 9.67 0.75
CA GLN A 54 4.02 10.84 1.65
C GLN A 54 3.17 10.62 2.90
N VAL A 55 1.93 10.18 2.70
CA VAL A 55 0.99 9.95 3.80
C VAL A 55 1.45 8.80 4.69
N ALA A 56 1.96 7.70 4.12
CA ALA A 56 2.45 6.54 4.86
C ALA A 56 3.71 6.85 5.71
N ALA A 57 4.43 7.92 5.43
CA ALA A 57 5.56 8.36 6.25
C ALA A 57 5.13 9.04 7.56
N LEU A 58 3.89 9.52 7.66
CA LEU A 58 3.36 10.19 8.84
C LEU A 58 3.19 9.19 9.99
N PRO A 59 3.69 9.48 11.21
CA PRO A 59 3.60 8.57 12.35
C PRO A 59 2.17 8.06 12.63
N PRO A 60 1.12 8.88 12.72
CA PRO A 60 -0.23 8.39 12.99
C PRO A 60 -0.76 7.45 11.90
N VAL A 61 -0.36 7.64 10.64
CA VAL A 61 -0.74 6.75 9.54
C VAL A 61 0.00 5.42 9.63
N ARG A 62 1.30 5.48 9.96
CA ARG A 62 2.10 4.26 10.16
C ARG A 62 1.55 3.40 11.28
N ASP A 63 1.19 3.99 12.40
CA ASP A 63 0.60 3.28 13.54
C ASP A 63 -0.75 2.64 13.16
N PHE A 64 -1.61 3.38 12.49
CA PHE A 64 -2.89 2.88 11.99
C PHE A 64 -2.72 1.68 11.04
N LEU A 65 -1.81 1.79 10.07
CA LEU A 65 -1.53 0.73 9.11
C LEU A 65 -0.86 -0.49 9.76
N LEU A 66 0.01 -0.27 10.73
CA LEU A 66 0.65 -1.33 11.50
C LEU A 66 -0.39 -2.17 12.25
N ASP A 67 -1.32 -1.51 12.95
CA ASP A 67 -2.40 -2.17 13.66
C ASP A 67 -3.34 -2.91 12.70
N PHE A 68 -3.65 -2.32 11.56
CA PHE A 68 -4.45 -2.95 10.52
C PHE A 68 -3.78 -4.24 10.00
N GLN A 69 -2.50 -4.18 9.64
CA GLN A 69 -1.76 -5.33 9.13
C GLN A 69 -1.62 -6.45 10.16
N ARG A 70 -1.35 -6.11 11.42
CA ARG A 70 -1.27 -7.08 12.52
C ARG A 70 -2.59 -7.78 12.78
N ARG A 71 -3.71 -7.06 12.75
CA ARG A 71 -5.05 -7.66 12.88
C ARG A 71 -5.33 -8.66 11.77
N GLN A 72 -4.96 -8.37 10.52
CA GLN A 72 -5.13 -9.32 9.42
C GLN A 72 -4.40 -10.65 9.71
N ALA A 73 -3.17 -10.57 10.23
CA ALA A 73 -2.38 -11.76 10.56
C ALA A 73 -2.85 -12.49 11.83
N MET A 74 -3.60 -11.84 12.71
CA MET A 74 -4.21 -12.46 13.88
C MET A 74 -5.52 -13.18 13.55
N GLU A 75 -6.26 -12.68 12.58
CA GLU A 75 -7.59 -13.17 12.20
C GLU A 75 -7.54 -14.21 11.07
N HIS A 76 -6.47 -14.24 10.27
CA HIS A 76 -6.34 -15.07 9.08
C HIS A 76 -4.91 -15.62 8.90
N ASP A 77 -4.80 -16.72 8.17
CA ASP A 77 -3.53 -17.13 7.58
C ASP A 77 -3.18 -16.15 6.45
N VAL A 78 -2.00 -15.53 6.52
CA VAL A 78 -1.61 -14.47 5.60
C VAL A 78 -0.24 -14.69 4.97
N VAL A 79 -0.10 -14.26 3.74
CA VAL A 79 1.18 -14.01 3.09
C VAL A 79 1.29 -12.50 2.84
N MET A 80 2.26 -11.86 3.45
CA MET A 80 2.48 -10.42 3.31
C MET A 80 3.82 -10.13 2.65
N ASP A 81 3.83 -9.21 1.70
CA ASP A 81 5.05 -8.68 1.09
C ASP A 81 5.24 -7.21 1.45
N GLY A 82 6.48 -6.80 1.60
CA GLY A 82 6.83 -5.43 1.96
C GLY A 82 8.28 -5.33 2.43
N ARG A 83 8.71 -4.13 2.77
CA ARG A 83 10.10 -3.87 3.13
C ARG A 83 10.43 -4.20 4.57
N ASP A 84 9.49 -4.05 5.49
CA ASP A 84 9.65 -4.21 6.93
C ASP A 84 8.66 -5.22 7.56
N ILE A 85 8.02 -6.05 6.73
CA ILE A 85 7.01 -7.01 7.22
C ILE A 85 7.63 -7.98 8.24
N GLY A 86 8.74 -8.62 7.90
CA GLY A 86 9.38 -9.62 8.77
C GLY A 86 10.19 -9.04 9.93
N THR A 87 10.45 -7.74 9.96
CA THR A 87 11.25 -7.08 11.00
C THR A 87 10.42 -6.23 11.96
N VAL A 88 9.39 -5.56 11.46
CA VAL A 88 8.58 -4.61 12.22
C VAL A 88 7.14 -5.06 12.37
N VAL A 89 6.49 -5.42 11.25
CA VAL A 89 5.05 -5.74 11.26
C VAL A 89 4.79 -7.07 11.94
N LEU A 90 5.45 -8.13 11.46
CA LEU A 90 5.32 -9.51 11.95
C LEU A 90 6.69 -10.09 12.34
N PRO A 91 7.35 -9.58 13.40
CA PRO A 91 8.68 -10.00 13.80
C PRO A 91 8.74 -11.47 14.27
N HIS A 92 7.60 -12.03 14.65
CA HIS A 92 7.47 -13.42 15.11
C HIS A 92 6.83 -14.35 14.05
N ALA A 93 6.77 -13.93 12.77
CA ALA A 93 6.26 -14.78 11.69
C ALA A 93 7.03 -16.10 11.61
N GLY A 94 6.32 -17.20 11.46
CA GLY A 94 6.89 -18.56 11.40
C GLY A 94 7.76 -18.81 10.16
N ALA A 95 7.49 -18.09 9.05
CA ALA A 95 8.32 -18.11 7.85
C ALA A 95 8.62 -16.70 7.38
N LYS A 96 9.89 -16.44 7.05
CA LYS A 96 10.35 -15.15 6.52
C LYS A 96 11.25 -15.38 5.33
N VAL A 97 10.96 -14.72 4.22
CA VAL A 97 11.73 -14.81 2.98
C VAL A 97 12.22 -13.41 2.59
N PHE A 98 13.53 -13.28 2.39
CA PHE A 98 14.11 -12.04 1.87
C PHE A 98 14.27 -12.16 0.36
N LEU A 99 13.40 -11.47 -0.39
CA LEU A 99 13.40 -11.50 -1.84
C LEU A 99 14.28 -10.38 -2.41
N THR A 100 15.25 -10.73 -3.23
CA THR A 100 16.14 -9.77 -3.90
C THR A 100 16.01 -9.84 -5.41
N ALA A 101 16.26 -8.73 -6.08
CA ALA A 101 16.43 -8.66 -7.52
C ALA A 101 17.31 -7.46 -7.88
N ALA A 102 18.09 -7.60 -8.95
CA ALA A 102 18.91 -6.51 -9.47
C ALA A 102 18.06 -5.28 -9.82
N PRO A 103 18.56 -4.05 -9.60
CA PRO A 103 17.82 -2.82 -9.88
C PRO A 103 17.27 -2.75 -11.30
N GLU A 104 18.05 -3.21 -12.28
CA GLU A 104 17.69 -3.23 -13.69
C GLU A 104 16.51 -4.17 -13.96
N ALA A 105 16.49 -5.33 -13.31
CA ALA A 105 15.39 -6.30 -13.41
C ALA A 105 14.09 -5.73 -12.81
N ARG A 106 14.19 -5.00 -11.70
CA ARG A 106 13.05 -4.31 -11.07
C ARG A 106 12.51 -3.20 -11.96
N ALA A 107 13.38 -2.37 -12.52
CA ALA A 107 13.00 -1.29 -13.42
C ALA A 107 12.32 -1.82 -14.69
N ARG A 108 12.85 -2.89 -15.27
CA ARG A 108 12.27 -3.55 -16.46
C ARG A 108 10.88 -4.10 -16.18
N ARG A 109 10.69 -4.79 -15.05
CA ARG A 109 9.36 -5.30 -14.62
C ARG A 109 8.36 -4.16 -14.46
N ARG A 110 8.75 -3.08 -13.79
CA ARG A 110 7.87 -1.93 -13.59
C ARG A 110 7.49 -1.25 -14.91
N LEU A 111 8.44 -1.13 -15.82
CA LEU A 111 8.18 -0.56 -17.14
C LEU A 111 7.16 -1.41 -17.94
N LEU A 112 7.32 -2.73 -17.90
CA LEU A 112 6.40 -3.65 -18.58
C LEU A 112 4.98 -3.56 -17.97
N GLU A 113 4.89 -3.53 -16.65
CA GLU A 113 3.61 -3.37 -15.94
C GLU A 113 2.89 -2.07 -16.33
N LEU A 114 3.61 -0.94 -16.36
CA LEU A 114 3.05 0.34 -16.75
C LEU A 114 2.55 0.34 -18.20
N LYS A 115 3.33 -0.26 -19.13
CA LYS A 115 2.94 -0.42 -20.53
C LYS A 115 1.67 -1.27 -20.67
N GLN A 116 1.58 -2.38 -19.96
CA GLN A 116 0.40 -3.26 -19.98
C GLN A 116 -0.87 -2.57 -19.48
N ARG A 117 -0.71 -1.61 -18.57
CA ARG A 117 -1.81 -0.80 -18.03
C ARG A 117 -2.11 0.46 -18.85
N GLY A 118 -1.44 0.66 -19.99
CA GLY A 118 -1.60 1.87 -20.82
C GLY A 118 -1.09 3.14 -20.15
N GLN A 119 -0.24 3.01 -19.12
CA GLN A 119 0.37 4.12 -18.39
C GLN A 119 1.81 4.27 -18.86
N GLU A 120 2.07 5.22 -19.76
CA GLU A 120 3.47 5.54 -20.09
C GLU A 120 4.13 6.28 -18.92
N PRO A 121 5.37 5.89 -18.53
CA PRO A 121 6.14 6.68 -17.57
C PRO A 121 6.38 8.06 -18.17
N GLY A 122 5.85 9.10 -17.55
CA GLY A 122 6.03 10.47 -18.01
C GLY A 122 7.51 10.77 -18.22
N HIS A 123 7.83 11.21 -19.42
CA HIS A 123 9.12 11.75 -19.76
C HIS A 123 9.37 12.95 -18.83
N ARG A 124 10.34 12.81 -17.91
CA ARG A 124 10.82 13.94 -17.13
C ARG A 124 11.59 14.81 -18.13
N PRO A 125 11.18 16.04 -18.44
CA PRO A 125 12.02 16.92 -19.26
C PRO A 125 13.33 17.11 -18.50
N ALA A 126 14.44 16.89 -19.20
CA ALA A 126 15.75 17.25 -18.71
C ALA A 126 15.76 18.77 -18.49
N GLY A 127 15.94 19.18 -17.23
CA GLY A 127 16.24 20.54 -16.82
C GLY A 127 17.63 20.58 -16.23
#